data_e0ee2b0b1eba9cd21835d0443314f51c
#
_entry.id   e0ee2b0b1eba9cd21835d0443314f51c
#
_cell.length_a   1.000
_cell.length_b   1.000
_cell.length_c   1.000
_cell.angle_alpha   90.00
_cell.angle_beta   90.00
_cell.angle_gamma   90.00
#
_symmetry.space_group_name_H-M   'P 1'
#
loop_
_entity.id
_entity.type
_entity.pdbx_description
1 polymer ?
#
loop_
_entity_poly.entity_id
_entity_poly.type
_entity_poly.pdbx_seq_one_letter_code
_entity_poly.pdbx_strand_id
1 'polypeptide(L)'
;DIIHYHTASKIGAPVCGMMRVLCPRAKIVVHSHIVYPPMTLTWRAAHLVYQLFADYFLGCGVAAGRFVFGDHIDAKPNFSVACNAVDAGRFHPDAAARAATRAAWGITDTDRLAGFVGRLNHQKNPLFLMEVFAAMAAQDPHWKLLLVGTGEMEPEMRAAAARRGLTDRVIFAGVQ
;
A
#
# COMPACT_ATOMS: atom_id res chain seq x y z
N ASP A 1 29.10 -9.11 2.41
CA ASP A 1 28.05 -8.07 2.45
C ASP A 1 26.81 -8.53 1.70
N ILE A 2 25.63 -8.04 2.14
CA ILE A 2 24.32 -8.31 1.52
C ILE A 2 23.67 -6.97 1.20
N ILE A 3 23.14 -6.83 0.00
CA ILE A 3 22.29 -5.73 -0.41
C ILE A 3 20.86 -6.28 -0.54
N HIS A 4 19.96 -5.86 0.37
CA HIS A 4 18.53 -6.19 0.29
C HIS A 4 17.78 -5.03 -0.37
N TYR A 5 17.39 -5.21 -1.61
CA TYR A 5 16.76 -4.20 -2.44
C TYR A 5 15.26 -4.44 -2.59
N HIS A 6 14.44 -3.55 -2.05
CA HIS A 6 13.00 -3.58 -2.22
C HIS A 6 12.59 -2.89 -3.52
N THR A 7 11.82 -3.58 -4.37
CA THR A 7 11.37 -3.03 -5.65
C THR A 7 9.86 -3.10 -5.81
N ALA A 8 9.32 -2.03 -6.36
CA ALA A 8 7.93 -1.93 -6.79
C ALA A 8 7.81 -1.38 -8.22
N SER A 9 8.89 -1.47 -9.03
CA SER A 9 8.98 -0.82 -10.33
C SER A 9 9.94 -1.54 -11.26
N LYS A 10 9.66 -1.51 -12.57
CA LYS A 10 10.60 -1.95 -13.61
C LYS A 10 11.90 -1.13 -13.66
N ILE A 11 11.87 0.12 -13.17
CA ILE A 11 13.06 0.98 -13.05
C ILE A 11 14.08 0.41 -12.06
N GLY A 12 13.65 -0.44 -11.14
CA GLY A 12 14.55 -1.14 -10.24
C GLY A 12 15.50 -2.12 -10.92
N ALA A 13 15.19 -2.61 -12.11
CA ALA A 13 16.05 -3.55 -12.82
C ALA A 13 17.42 -2.95 -13.21
N PRO A 14 17.51 -1.78 -13.87
CA PRO A 14 18.79 -1.10 -14.09
C PRO A 14 19.55 -0.81 -12.79
N VAL A 15 18.83 -0.45 -11.72
CA VAL A 15 19.44 -0.21 -10.40
C VAL A 15 20.10 -1.49 -9.86
N CYS A 16 19.45 -2.66 -10.03
CA CYS A 16 20.03 -3.94 -9.66
C CYS A 16 21.33 -4.23 -10.45
N GLY A 17 21.35 -3.97 -11.75
CA GLY A 17 22.55 -4.07 -12.59
C GLY A 17 23.67 -3.14 -12.11
N MET A 18 23.35 -1.89 -11.77
CA MET A 18 24.30 -0.92 -11.23
C MET A 18 24.88 -1.38 -9.87
N MET A 19 24.05 -1.93 -8.99
CA MET A 19 24.53 -2.50 -7.72
C MET A 19 25.54 -3.62 -7.93
N ARG A 20 25.33 -4.48 -8.93
CA ARG A 20 26.28 -5.55 -9.25
C ARG A 20 27.64 -5.01 -9.72
N VAL A 21 27.62 -3.93 -10.51
CA VAL A 21 28.87 -3.30 -10.99
C VAL A 21 29.62 -2.60 -9.85
N LEU A 22 28.90 -1.85 -9.02
CA LEU A 22 29.50 -1.06 -7.93
C LEU A 22 29.90 -1.93 -6.73
N CYS A 23 29.20 -3.04 -6.48
CA CYS A 23 29.40 -3.92 -5.34
C CYS A 23 29.54 -5.39 -5.79
N PRO A 24 30.56 -5.76 -6.58
CA PRO A 24 30.63 -7.07 -7.23
C PRO A 24 30.71 -8.27 -6.27
N ARG A 25 31.16 -8.05 -5.03
CA ARG A 25 31.28 -9.09 -3.99
C ARG A 25 30.04 -9.20 -3.11
N ALA A 26 29.12 -8.25 -3.15
CA ALA A 26 27.90 -8.29 -2.35
C ALA A 26 26.90 -9.30 -2.92
N LYS A 27 26.17 -9.98 -2.04
CA LYS A 27 24.98 -10.75 -2.40
C LYS A 27 23.80 -9.81 -2.56
N ILE A 28 23.18 -9.82 -3.74
CA ILE A 28 22.02 -8.98 -4.06
C ILE A 28 20.75 -9.78 -3.90
N VAL A 29 19.93 -9.40 -2.91
CA VAL A 29 18.60 -9.93 -2.65
C VAL A 29 17.59 -8.92 -3.14
N VAL A 30 16.74 -9.27 -4.09
CA VAL A 30 15.69 -8.38 -4.60
C VAL A 30 14.34 -8.82 -4.08
N HIS A 31 13.59 -7.89 -3.47
CA HIS A 31 12.30 -8.15 -2.85
C HIS A 31 11.17 -7.40 -3.56
N SER A 32 10.24 -8.13 -4.14
CA SER A 32 9.07 -7.61 -4.86
C SER A 32 7.88 -7.39 -3.93
N HIS A 33 7.24 -6.20 -4.07
CA HIS A 33 6.03 -5.82 -3.34
C HIS A 33 4.85 -5.46 -4.26
N ILE A 34 4.90 -5.84 -5.54
CA ILE A 34 3.97 -5.34 -6.53
C ILE A 34 3.43 -6.43 -7.44
N VAL A 35 2.16 -6.28 -7.78
CA VAL A 35 1.50 -7.00 -8.89
C VAL A 35 0.77 -5.95 -9.73
N TYR A 36 1.18 -5.77 -10.98
CA TYR A 36 0.51 -4.88 -11.93
C TYR A 36 0.13 -5.62 -13.21
N PRO A 37 -1.12 -5.67 -13.61
CA PRO A 37 -1.50 -5.97 -14.98
C PRO A 37 -1.55 -4.67 -15.82
N PRO A 38 -1.29 -4.73 -17.15
CA PRO A 38 -0.83 -5.89 -17.91
C PRO A 38 0.71 -6.00 -17.96
N MET A 39 1.21 -7.22 -18.22
CA MET A 39 2.62 -7.48 -18.51
C MET A 39 3.02 -6.81 -19.84
N THR A 40 4.01 -5.94 -19.80
CA THR A 40 4.54 -5.25 -20.98
C THR A 40 5.90 -5.81 -21.41
N LEU A 41 6.34 -5.53 -22.63
CA LEU A 41 7.67 -5.92 -23.10
C LEU A 41 8.80 -5.36 -22.21
N THR A 42 8.60 -4.17 -21.66
CA THR A 42 9.57 -3.56 -20.73
C THR A 42 9.66 -4.31 -19.40
N TRP A 43 8.57 -4.92 -18.93
CA TRP A 43 8.61 -5.82 -17.77
C TRP A 43 9.36 -7.11 -18.07
N ARG A 44 9.16 -7.70 -19.26
CA ARG A 44 9.91 -8.89 -19.69
C ARG A 44 11.42 -8.61 -19.75
N ALA A 45 11.82 -7.44 -20.26
CA ALA A 45 13.22 -7.02 -20.23
C ALA A 45 13.74 -6.86 -18.78
N ALA A 46 12.93 -6.28 -17.89
CA ALA A 46 13.28 -6.16 -16.47
C ALA A 46 13.47 -7.52 -15.79
N HIS A 47 12.65 -8.54 -16.13
CA HIS A 47 12.84 -9.91 -15.63
C HIS A 47 14.24 -10.45 -15.94
N LEU A 48 14.69 -10.30 -17.19
CA LEU A 48 16.02 -10.75 -17.60
C LEU A 48 17.12 -10.05 -16.81
N VAL A 49 17.00 -8.73 -16.63
CA VAL A 49 17.99 -7.94 -15.88
C VAL A 49 18.04 -8.39 -14.41
N TYR A 50 16.89 -8.56 -13.75
CA TYR A 50 16.87 -9.07 -12.37
C TYR A 50 17.51 -10.46 -12.29
N GLN A 51 17.18 -11.36 -13.22
CA GLN A 51 17.70 -12.72 -13.22
C GLN A 51 19.21 -12.81 -13.50
N LEU A 52 19.78 -11.85 -14.22
CA LEU A 52 21.22 -11.78 -14.50
C LEU A 52 22.04 -11.25 -13.31
N PHE A 53 21.47 -10.33 -12.53
CA PHE A 53 22.24 -9.55 -11.56
C PHE A 53 21.90 -9.84 -10.09
N ALA A 54 20.72 -10.38 -9.78
CA ALA A 54 20.38 -10.75 -8.42
C ALA A 54 20.81 -12.19 -8.08
N ASP A 55 21.24 -12.39 -6.83
CA ASP A 55 21.58 -13.73 -6.31
C ASP A 55 20.36 -14.43 -5.72
N TYR A 56 19.42 -13.68 -5.13
CA TYR A 56 18.25 -14.22 -4.46
C TYR A 56 17.01 -13.34 -4.67
N PHE A 57 15.86 -13.96 -4.70
CA PHE A 57 14.58 -13.31 -4.98
C PHE A 57 13.60 -13.51 -3.82
N LEU A 58 12.97 -12.44 -3.39
CA LEU A 58 11.88 -12.46 -2.43
C LEU A 58 10.63 -11.85 -3.03
N GLY A 59 9.48 -12.45 -2.75
CA GLY A 59 8.20 -11.83 -3.05
C GLY A 59 7.39 -11.67 -1.77
N CYS A 60 6.64 -10.57 -1.59
CA CYS A 60 5.66 -10.49 -0.51
C CYS A 60 4.52 -11.51 -0.66
N GLY A 61 4.48 -12.21 -1.77
CA GLY A 61 3.66 -13.35 -2.12
C GLY A 61 4.14 -13.96 -3.43
N VAL A 62 3.71 -15.16 -3.76
CA VAL A 62 4.08 -15.86 -5.01
C VAL A 62 3.74 -15.01 -6.23
N ALA A 63 2.55 -14.39 -6.25
CA ALA A 63 2.11 -13.55 -7.36
C ALA A 63 3.05 -12.35 -7.60
N ALA A 64 3.54 -11.71 -6.52
CA ALA A 64 4.49 -10.60 -6.62
C ALA A 64 5.85 -11.06 -7.16
N GLY A 65 6.31 -12.24 -6.74
CA GLY A 65 7.52 -12.86 -7.29
C GLY A 65 7.39 -13.17 -8.77
N ARG A 66 6.33 -13.85 -9.17
CA ARG A 66 6.07 -14.20 -10.58
C ARG A 66 5.97 -12.95 -11.45
N PHE A 67 5.27 -11.92 -10.99
CA PHE A 67 5.11 -10.68 -11.73
C PHE A 67 6.44 -9.96 -12.01
N VAL A 68 7.32 -9.83 -11.02
CA VAL A 68 8.57 -9.05 -11.15
C VAL A 68 9.73 -9.86 -11.70
N PHE A 69 9.78 -11.17 -11.43
CA PHE A 69 10.94 -12.01 -11.76
C PHE A 69 10.67 -13.08 -12.81
N GLY A 70 9.41 -13.25 -13.24
CA GLY A 70 8.96 -14.19 -14.24
C GLY A 70 8.12 -15.35 -13.70
N ASP A 71 7.27 -15.92 -14.56
CA ASP A 71 6.17 -16.83 -14.20
C ASP A 71 6.61 -18.12 -13.48
N HIS A 72 7.87 -18.54 -13.62
CA HIS A 72 8.40 -19.75 -13.02
C HIS A 72 9.40 -19.49 -11.88
N ILE A 73 9.41 -18.28 -11.32
CA ILE A 73 10.35 -17.92 -10.26
C ILE A 73 10.18 -18.78 -9.00
N ASP A 74 8.96 -19.18 -8.68
CA ASP A 74 8.62 -19.99 -7.53
C ASP A 74 9.11 -21.45 -7.60
N ALA A 75 9.51 -21.91 -8.79
CA ALA A 75 10.19 -23.20 -8.96
C ALA A 75 11.71 -23.11 -8.77
N LYS A 76 12.28 -21.91 -8.62
CA LYS A 76 13.72 -21.73 -8.46
C LYS A 76 14.16 -21.87 -6.99
N PRO A 77 15.32 -22.51 -6.73
CA PRO A 77 15.82 -22.72 -5.36
C PRO A 77 16.25 -21.43 -4.65
N ASN A 78 16.47 -20.36 -5.41
CA ASN A 78 16.86 -19.05 -4.91
C ASN A 78 15.70 -18.05 -4.83
N PHE A 79 14.46 -18.56 -4.70
CA PHE A 79 13.25 -17.78 -4.44
C PHE A 79 12.59 -18.20 -3.13
N SER A 80 12.09 -17.23 -2.38
CA SER A 80 11.23 -17.46 -1.21
C SER A 80 10.15 -16.40 -1.10
N VAL A 81 9.09 -16.72 -0.38
CA VAL A 81 8.06 -15.76 0.00
C VAL A 81 8.40 -15.18 1.37
N ALA A 82 8.52 -13.86 1.44
CA ALA A 82 8.64 -13.09 2.67
C ALA A 82 7.43 -12.17 2.80
N CYS A 83 6.40 -12.66 3.48
CA CYS A 83 5.14 -11.92 3.64
C CYS A 83 5.37 -10.60 4.40
N ASN A 84 4.57 -9.58 4.04
CA ASN A 84 4.48 -8.38 4.86
C ASN A 84 3.96 -8.77 6.26
N ALA A 85 4.58 -8.19 7.28
CA ALA A 85 4.25 -8.46 8.66
C ALA A 85 3.92 -7.18 9.43
N VAL A 86 3.19 -7.34 10.51
CA VAL A 86 2.86 -6.29 11.47
C VAL A 86 3.20 -6.78 12.88
N ASP A 87 3.69 -5.88 13.71
CA ASP A 87 3.92 -6.17 15.13
C ASP A 87 2.57 -6.17 15.87
N ALA A 88 2.02 -7.36 16.11
CA ALA A 88 0.76 -7.54 16.81
C ALA A 88 0.83 -7.13 18.30
N GLY A 89 2.02 -7.08 18.89
CA GLY A 89 2.23 -6.56 20.24
C GLY A 89 2.06 -5.04 20.30
N ARG A 90 2.39 -4.34 19.21
CA ARG A 90 2.19 -2.89 19.08
C ARG A 90 0.80 -2.53 18.55
N PHE A 91 0.28 -3.32 17.61
CA PHE A 91 -1.00 -3.06 16.93
C PHE A 91 -2.07 -4.03 17.45
N HIS A 92 -2.60 -3.72 18.62
CA HIS A 92 -3.69 -4.46 19.27
C HIS A 92 -4.82 -3.50 19.67
N PRO A 93 -6.03 -4.01 19.93
CA PRO A 93 -7.12 -3.20 20.46
C PRO A 93 -6.72 -2.58 21.82
N ASP A 94 -6.87 -1.26 21.91
CA ASP A 94 -6.62 -0.48 23.15
C ASP A 94 -7.83 0.43 23.39
N ALA A 95 -8.55 0.18 24.49
CA ALA A 95 -9.77 0.91 24.82
C ALA A 95 -9.47 2.37 25.21
N ALA A 96 -8.34 2.63 25.87
CA ALA A 96 -7.97 3.98 26.29
C ALA A 96 -7.53 4.83 25.07
N ALA A 97 -6.68 4.27 24.20
CA ALA A 97 -6.27 4.92 22.96
C ALA A 97 -7.48 5.17 22.03
N ARG A 98 -8.42 4.20 21.97
CA ARG A 98 -9.67 4.36 21.21
C ARG A 98 -10.51 5.52 21.75
N ALA A 99 -10.71 5.61 23.05
CA ALA A 99 -11.50 6.68 23.67
C ALA A 99 -10.85 8.05 23.43
N ALA A 100 -9.54 8.16 23.66
CA ALA A 100 -8.78 9.39 23.43
C ALA A 100 -8.84 9.85 21.98
N THR A 101 -8.65 8.93 21.02
CA THR A 101 -8.72 9.25 19.59
C THR A 101 -10.12 9.71 19.19
N ARG A 102 -11.17 9.03 19.64
CA ARG A 102 -12.57 9.44 19.37
C ARG A 102 -12.85 10.83 19.91
N ALA A 103 -12.45 11.13 21.15
CA ALA A 103 -12.62 12.42 21.78
C ALA A 103 -11.90 13.55 20.99
N ALA A 104 -10.66 13.30 20.55
CA ALA A 104 -9.86 14.23 19.77
C ALA A 104 -10.53 14.65 18.46
N TRP A 105 -11.34 13.76 17.86
CA TRP A 105 -12.04 14.02 16.59
C TRP A 105 -13.54 14.28 16.75
N GLY A 106 -14.04 14.52 17.96
CA GLY A 106 -15.45 14.79 18.23
C GLY A 106 -16.37 13.65 17.85
N ILE A 107 -15.90 12.41 18.00
CA ILE A 107 -16.66 11.19 17.69
C ILE A 107 -17.25 10.65 18.99
N THR A 108 -18.56 10.61 19.08
CA THR A 108 -19.32 10.18 20.27
C THR A 108 -19.51 8.66 20.31
N ASP A 109 -19.93 8.11 21.44
CA ASP A 109 -20.17 6.66 21.57
C ASP A 109 -21.34 6.17 20.70
N THR A 110 -22.26 7.05 20.35
CA THR A 110 -23.36 6.74 19.44
C THR A 110 -22.95 6.73 17.98
N ASP A 111 -21.80 7.37 17.63
CA ASP A 111 -21.30 7.40 16.27
C ASP A 111 -20.71 6.05 15.85
N ARG A 112 -21.03 5.63 14.64
CA ARG A 112 -20.35 4.54 13.94
C ARG A 112 -19.21 5.12 13.10
N LEU A 113 -18.01 4.58 13.28
CA LEU A 113 -16.82 5.10 12.61
C LEU A 113 -16.31 4.13 11.56
N ALA A 114 -16.26 4.59 10.30
CA ALA A 114 -15.45 3.99 9.25
C ALA A 114 -14.10 4.73 9.20
N GLY A 115 -13.00 4.00 9.13
CA GLY A 115 -11.65 4.57 9.04
C GLY A 115 -10.97 4.18 7.73
N PHE A 116 -10.27 5.13 7.13
CA PHE A 116 -9.36 4.88 6.01
C PHE A 116 -7.99 5.45 6.35
N VAL A 117 -6.95 4.64 6.15
CA VAL A 117 -5.56 5.05 6.35
C VAL A 117 -4.79 4.84 5.05
N GLY A 118 -4.26 5.92 4.46
CA GLY A 118 -3.49 5.84 3.24
C GLY A 118 -3.41 7.16 2.47
N ARG A 119 -2.64 7.15 1.38
CA ARG A 119 -2.58 8.30 0.48
C ARG A 119 -3.90 8.50 -0.27
N LEU A 120 -4.36 9.74 -0.34
CA LEU A 120 -5.57 10.12 -1.09
C LEU A 120 -5.19 10.36 -2.56
N ASN A 121 -4.93 9.28 -3.29
CA ASN A 121 -4.50 9.28 -4.68
C ASN A 121 -5.31 8.29 -5.53
N HIS A 122 -5.17 8.36 -6.85
CA HIS A 122 -5.89 7.50 -7.80
C HIS A 122 -5.73 5.99 -7.52
N GLN A 123 -4.54 5.56 -7.06
CA GLN A 123 -4.28 4.15 -6.74
C GLN A 123 -5.20 3.61 -5.63
N LYS A 124 -5.58 4.46 -4.68
CA LYS A 124 -6.45 4.11 -3.53
C LYS A 124 -7.93 4.34 -3.81
N ASN A 125 -8.25 4.92 -4.97
CA ASN A 125 -9.63 5.18 -5.43
C ASN A 125 -10.52 5.85 -4.36
N PRO A 126 -10.10 7.01 -3.79
CA PRO A 126 -10.81 7.61 -2.67
C PRO A 126 -12.17 8.19 -3.06
N LEU A 127 -12.44 8.46 -4.34
CA LEU A 127 -13.78 8.88 -4.78
C LEU A 127 -14.79 7.73 -4.67
N PHE A 128 -14.38 6.50 -4.99
CA PHE A 128 -15.22 5.33 -4.75
C PHE A 128 -15.51 5.11 -3.26
N LEU A 129 -14.50 5.35 -2.39
CA LEU A 129 -14.73 5.34 -0.94
C LEU A 129 -15.82 6.35 -0.53
N MET A 130 -15.86 7.54 -1.15
CA MET A 130 -16.92 8.53 -0.89
C MET A 130 -18.30 8.05 -1.34
N GLU A 131 -18.39 7.29 -2.42
CA GLU A 131 -19.64 6.67 -2.87
C GLU A 131 -20.13 5.61 -1.89
N VAL A 132 -19.25 4.72 -1.47
CA VAL A 132 -19.54 3.70 -0.45
C VAL A 132 -19.99 4.36 0.85
N PHE A 133 -19.25 5.37 1.32
CA PHE A 133 -19.61 6.08 2.54
C PHE A 133 -20.96 6.79 2.42
N ALA A 134 -21.26 7.40 1.29
CA ALA A 134 -22.57 8.03 1.07
C ALA A 134 -23.73 7.01 1.17
N ALA A 135 -23.54 5.81 0.62
CA ALA A 135 -24.53 4.74 0.75
C ALA A 135 -24.71 4.27 2.21
N MET A 136 -23.61 4.17 2.98
CA MET A 136 -23.67 3.85 4.42
C MET A 136 -24.38 4.95 5.21
N ALA A 137 -24.03 6.20 4.94
CA ALA A 137 -24.59 7.38 5.60
C ALA A 137 -26.08 7.62 5.30
N ALA A 138 -26.59 7.12 4.17
CA ALA A 138 -28.01 7.16 3.83
C ALA A 138 -28.83 6.12 4.64
N GLN A 139 -28.19 5.02 5.05
CA GLN A 139 -28.87 3.98 5.85
C GLN A 139 -28.90 4.32 7.33
N ASP A 140 -27.86 5.01 7.84
CA ASP A 140 -27.76 5.37 9.25
C ASP A 140 -27.02 6.71 9.39
N PRO A 141 -27.69 7.76 9.99
CA PRO A 141 -27.11 9.08 10.15
C PRO A 141 -25.94 9.13 11.14
N HIS A 142 -25.73 8.10 11.95
CA HIS A 142 -24.64 8.02 12.91
C HIS A 142 -23.27 7.64 12.31
N TRP A 143 -23.24 7.28 11.00
CA TRP A 143 -21.97 7.02 10.36
C TRP A 143 -21.10 8.27 10.18
N LYS A 144 -19.84 8.17 10.60
CA LYS A 144 -18.76 9.11 10.32
C LYS A 144 -17.62 8.41 9.57
N LEU A 145 -16.90 9.16 8.74
CA LEU A 145 -15.71 8.68 8.02
C LEU A 145 -14.50 9.46 8.49
N LEU A 146 -13.47 8.76 8.99
CA LEU A 146 -12.18 9.34 9.34
C LEU A 146 -11.14 8.95 8.28
N LEU A 147 -10.54 9.97 7.66
CA LEU A 147 -9.52 9.83 6.62
C LEU A 147 -8.17 10.24 7.19
N VAL A 148 -7.27 9.27 7.35
CA VAL A 148 -5.90 9.49 7.83
C VAL A 148 -4.95 9.39 6.65
N GLY A 149 -4.24 10.46 6.35
CA GLY A 149 -3.35 10.64 5.23
C GLY A 149 -3.71 11.85 4.40
N THR A 150 -2.90 12.15 3.38
CA THR A 150 -3.08 13.27 2.44
C THR A 150 -2.84 12.80 1.02
N GLY A 151 -3.19 13.60 0.03
CA GLY A 151 -2.91 13.32 -1.38
C GLY A 151 -3.60 14.30 -2.31
N GLU A 152 -3.25 14.20 -3.59
CA GLU A 152 -3.71 15.09 -4.65
C GLU A 152 -5.23 15.08 -4.85
N MET A 153 -5.92 14.02 -4.42
CA MET A 153 -7.37 13.89 -4.57
C MET A 153 -8.17 14.43 -3.37
N GLU A 154 -7.52 14.97 -2.33
CA GLU A 154 -8.23 15.52 -1.18
C GLU A 154 -9.20 16.65 -1.54
N PRO A 155 -8.85 17.63 -2.41
CA PRO A 155 -9.80 18.67 -2.82
C PRO A 155 -11.06 18.12 -3.49
N GLU A 156 -10.92 17.10 -4.33
CA GLU A 156 -12.05 16.45 -5.01
C GLU A 156 -12.94 15.68 -4.02
N MET A 157 -12.33 15.02 -3.02
CA MET A 157 -13.05 14.34 -1.94
C MET A 157 -13.86 15.31 -1.09
N ARG A 158 -13.26 16.46 -0.72
CA ARG A 158 -13.98 17.53 0.02
C ARG A 158 -15.16 18.06 -0.78
N ALA A 159 -14.97 18.31 -2.08
CA ALA A 159 -16.04 18.69 -2.97
C ALA A 159 -17.12 17.61 -3.10
N ALA A 160 -16.73 16.34 -3.15
CA ALA A 160 -17.68 15.22 -3.19
C ALA A 160 -18.49 15.10 -1.89
N ALA A 161 -17.87 15.31 -0.73
CA ALA A 161 -18.56 15.35 0.56
C ALA A 161 -19.58 16.51 0.61
N ALA A 162 -19.18 17.69 0.17
CA ALA A 162 -20.07 18.86 0.14
C ALA A 162 -21.28 18.66 -0.77
N ARG A 163 -21.08 18.17 -1.99
CA ARG A 163 -22.19 17.86 -2.93
C ARG A 163 -23.19 16.85 -2.40
N ARG A 164 -22.79 15.99 -1.46
CA ARG A 164 -23.64 14.96 -0.84
C ARG A 164 -24.18 15.37 0.53
N GLY A 165 -23.89 16.57 1.01
CA GLY A 165 -24.29 17.02 2.35
C GLY A 165 -23.63 16.22 3.48
N LEU A 166 -22.39 15.73 3.26
CA LEU A 166 -21.67 14.88 4.20
C LEU A 166 -20.47 15.59 4.86
N THR A 167 -20.34 16.91 4.69
CA THR A 167 -19.19 17.68 5.18
C THR A 167 -18.93 17.46 6.68
N ASP A 168 -19.99 17.44 7.49
CA ASP A 168 -19.87 17.30 8.95
C ASP A 168 -19.63 15.85 9.40
N ARG A 169 -19.73 14.91 8.47
CA ARG A 169 -19.55 13.47 8.73
C ARG A 169 -18.27 12.89 8.14
N VAL A 170 -17.52 13.67 7.36
CA VAL A 170 -16.22 13.25 6.79
C VAL A 170 -15.10 14.08 7.42
N ILE A 171 -14.26 13.41 8.19
CA ILE A 171 -13.17 14.01 8.95
C ILE A 171 -11.86 13.74 8.20
N PHE A 172 -11.17 14.80 7.79
CA PHE A 172 -9.85 14.74 7.17
C PHE A 172 -8.79 15.01 8.24
N ALA A 173 -8.19 13.95 8.76
CA ALA A 173 -7.23 14.03 9.87
C ALA A 173 -5.81 14.38 9.44
N GLY A 174 -5.52 14.41 8.13
CA GLY A 174 -4.16 14.61 7.66
C GLY A 174 -3.23 13.43 8.00
N VAL A 175 -1.94 13.69 8.03
CA VAL A 175 -0.94 12.68 8.45
C VAL A 175 -0.89 12.65 9.98
N GLN A 176 -0.98 11.44 10.54
CA GLN A 176 -0.91 11.16 11.98
C GLN A 176 0.31 10.30 12.30
#